data_d48266e231efc098846cd0c35d8119cf
#
_entry.id   d48266e231efc098846cd0c35d8119cf
#
_cell.length_a   1.000
_cell.length_b   1.000
_cell.length_c   1.000
_cell.angle_alpha   90.00
_cell.angle_beta   90.00
_cell.angle_gamma   90.00
#
_symmetry.space_group_name_H-M   'P 1'
#
loop_
_entity.id
_entity.type
_entity.pdbx_description
1 polymer ?
#
loop_
_entity_poly.entity_id
_entity_poly.type
_entity_poly.pdbx_seq_one_letter_code
_entity_poly.pdbx_strand_id
1 'polypeptide(L)'
;MIYESNSNFIVDYGDSKFNALKYATLYIKLDTECKTIIIDLLYTRDVFILNKALQKGLSFNINYMVVNESECTNEFRFTGTIIISDLSFNLSTKDGHKPTVTLYCNYN
;
A
#
# COMPACT_ATOMS: atom_id res chain seq x y z
N MET A 1 10.60 3.61 14.15
CA MET A 1 9.41 4.44 14.27
C MET A 1 8.33 3.97 13.31
N ILE A 2 7.09 4.06 13.73
CA ILE A 2 5.95 3.57 12.94
C ILE A 2 5.12 4.77 12.49
N TYR A 3 4.81 4.80 11.20
CA TYR A 3 3.94 5.79 10.59
C TYR A 3 2.72 5.08 10.00
N GLU A 4 1.54 5.64 10.23
CA GLU A 4 0.29 5.05 9.78
C GLU A 4 -0.62 6.11 9.15
N SER A 5 -1.28 5.77 8.05
CA SER A 5 -2.26 6.63 7.42
C SER A 5 -3.43 5.83 6.88
N ASN A 6 -4.63 6.37 7.05
CA ASN A 6 -5.84 5.88 6.42
C ASN A 6 -6.00 6.50 5.01
N SER A 7 -7.19 6.42 4.45
CA SER A 7 -7.49 6.76 3.05
C SER A 7 -7.19 8.20 2.58
N ASN A 8 -6.78 9.10 3.46
CA ASN A 8 -6.55 10.52 3.12
C ASN A 8 -5.07 10.91 2.91
N PHE A 9 -4.20 9.96 2.66
CA PHE A 9 -2.80 10.25 2.39
C PHE A 9 -2.54 10.44 0.89
N ILE A 10 -1.46 11.16 0.58
CA ILE A 10 -1.03 11.41 -0.81
C ILE A 10 0.02 10.37 -1.20
N VAL A 11 -0.24 9.68 -2.30
CA VAL A 11 0.67 8.68 -2.85
C VAL A 11 0.85 8.94 -4.34
N ASP A 12 2.09 9.01 -4.80
CA ASP A 12 2.43 9.04 -6.22
C ASP A 12 3.40 7.89 -6.49
N TYR A 13 2.92 6.89 -7.20
CA TYR A 13 3.73 5.71 -7.51
C TYR A 13 4.72 5.93 -8.64
N GLY A 14 4.51 6.94 -9.49
CA GLY A 14 5.38 7.19 -10.65
C GLY A 14 5.37 6.11 -11.72
N ASP A 15 4.77 4.97 -11.43
CA ASP A 15 4.64 3.84 -12.35
C ASP A 15 3.18 3.72 -12.77
N SER A 16 2.92 3.79 -14.09
CA SER A 16 1.57 3.73 -14.63
C SER A 16 0.82 2.45 -14.26
N LYS A 17 1.53 1.35 -14.02
CA LYS A 17 0.92 0.08 -13.60
C LYS A 17 0.23 0.18 -12.25
N PHE A 18 0.73 1.06 -11.38
CA PHE A 18 0.28 1.16 -9.99
C PHE A 18 -0.54 2.41 -9.71
N ASN A 19 -0.77 3.27 -10.71
CA ASN A 19 -1.58 4.47 -10.52
C ASN A 19 -3.00 4.15 -10.01
N ALA A 20 -3.56 3.02 -10.42
CA ALA A 20 -4.86 2.58 -9.95
C ALA A 20 -4.87 2.29 -8.43
N LEU A 21 -3.76 1.82 -7.88
CA LEU A 21 -3.64 1.51 -6.45
C LEU A 21 -3.82 2.75 -5.57
N LYS A 22 -3.43 3.91 -6.07
CA LYS A 22 -3.61 5.20 -5.38
C LYS A 22 -5.06 5.43 -4.96
N TYR A 23 -6.00 5.09 -5.83
CA TYR A 23 -7.42 5.31 -5.59
C TYR A 23 -8.07 4.19 -4.77
N ALA A 24 -7.43 3.03 -4.71
CA ALA A 24 -7.93 1.86 -4.01
C ALA A 24 -7.34 1.69 -2.61
N THR A 25 -6.35 2.48 -2.24
CA THR A 25 -5.64 2.33 -0.96
C THR A 25 -6.50 2.79 0.21
N LEU A 26 -6.61 1.92 1.23
CA LEU A 26 -7.36 2.16 2.44
C LEU A 26 -6.47 2.51 3.62
N TYR A 27 -5.26 1.94 3.68
CA TYR A 27 -4.39 2.05 4.84
C TYR A 27 -2.96 1.76 4.44
N ILE A 28 -2.02 2.50 5.04
CA ILE A 28 -0.58 2.24 4.93
C ILE A 28 0.04 2.28 6.32
N LYS A 29 0.88 1.31 6.61
CA LYS A 29 1.73 1.30 7.80
C LYS A 29 3.17 1.13 7.37
N LEU A 30 4.02 2.08 7.75
CA LEU A 30 5.44 2.08 7.44
C LEU A 30 6.24 1.96 8.73
N ASP A 31 7.16 0.98 8.78
CA ASP A 31 8.07 0.78 9.90
C ASP A 31 9.50 1.04 9.43
N THR A 32 10.11 2.11 9.94
CA THR A 32 11.45 2.52 9.51
C THR A 32 12.55 1.64 10.11
N GLU A 33 12.29 0.98 11.24
CA GLU A 33 13.28 0.08 11.86
C GLU A 33 13.40 -1.23 11.08
N CYS A 34 12.25 -1.84 10.77
CA CYS A 34 12.20 -3.09 10.01
C CYS A 34 12.28 -2.88 8.51
N LYS A 35 12.18 -1.65 8.03
CA LYS A 35 12.10 -1.28 6.61
C LYS A 35 10.99 -2.04 5.89
N THR A 36 9.81 -2.03 6.49
CA THR A 36 8.61 -2.68 5.94
C THR A 36 7.50 -1.68 5.71
N ILE A 37 6.68 -1.97 4.72
CA ILE A 37 5.47 -1.20 4.43
C ILE A 37 4.33 -2.19 4.23
N ILE A 38 3.23 -1.98 4.95
CA ILE A 38 2.00 -2.76 4.77
C ILE A 38 0.98 -1.85 4.11
N ILE A 39 0.41 -2.30 2.99
CA ILE A 39 -0.57 -1.54 2.22
C ILE A 39 -1.85 -2.34 2.12
N ASP A 40 -2.95 -1.81 2.66
CA ASP A 40 -4.28 -2.37 2.50
C ASP A 40 -5.01 -1.67 1.35
N LEU A 41 -5.47 -2.46 0.40
CA LEU A 41 -6.18 -1.98 -0.78
C LEU A 41 -7.60 -2.51 -0.80
N LEU A 42 -8.54 -1.65 -1.23
CA LEU A 42 -9.87 -2.11 -1.61
C LEU A 42 -9.75 -2.91 -2.92
N TYR A 43 -10.35 -4.11 -2.95
CA TYR A 43 -10.33 -4.96 -4.15
C TYR A 43 -11.35 -4.44 -5.17
N THR A 44 -10.93 -3.46 -5.96
CA THR A 44 -11.74 -2.83 -7.00
C THR A 44 -11.49 -3.49 -8.35
N ARG A 45 -12.26 -3.08 -9.36
CA ARG A 45 -12.04 -3.53 -10.76
C ARG A 45 -10.61 -3.24 -11.22
N ASP A 46 -10.06 -2.07 -10.88
CA ASP A 46 -8.71 -1.69 -11.28
C ASP A 46 -7.67 -2.60 -10.61
N VAL A 47 -7.84 -2.89 -9.33
CA VAL A 47 -6.97 -3.84 -8.61
C VAL A 47 -7.14 -5.25 -9.19
N PHE A 48 -8.33 -5.65 -9.59
CA PHE A 48 -8.56 -6.94 -10.23
C PHE A 48 -7.79 -7.06 -11.55
N ILE A 49 -7.78 -6.01 -12.36
CA ILE A 49 -7.00 -5.98 -13.61
C ILE A 49 -5.51 -6.13 -13.31
N LEU A 50 -5.04 -5.50 -12.23
CA LEU A 50 -3.64 -5.60 -11.80
C LEU A 50 -3.32 -6.91 -11.08
N ASN A 51 -4.32 -7.67 -10.66
CA ASN A 51 -4.14 -8.89 -9.87
C ASN A 51 -3.21 -9.90 -10.58
N LYS A 52 -3.28 -10.00 -11.90
CA LYS A 52 -2.38 -10.89 -12.67
C LYS A 52 -0.93 -10.43 -12.61
N ALA A 53 -0.68 -9.14 -12.40
CA ALA A 53 0.65 -8.57 -12.26
C ALA A 53 1.11 -8.54 -10.80
N LEU A 54 0.19 -8.56 -9.84
CA LEU A 54 0.53 -8.56 -8.42
C LEU A 54 1.04 -9.94 -8.02
N GLN A 55 2.33 -10.00 -7.72
CA GLN A 55 2.98 -11.25 -7.32
C GLN A 55 4.11 -10.96 -6.35
N LYS A 56 4.46 -11.97 -5.57
CA LYS A 56 5.62 -11.91 -4.67
C LYS A 56 6.88 -11.64 -5.47
N GLY A 57 7.71 -10.73 -4.99
CA GLY A 57 8.94 -10.31 -5.65
C GLY A 57 8.76 -9.16 -6.63
N LEU A 58 7.52 -8.77 -6.92
CA LEU A 58 7.26 -7.61 -7.77
C LEU A 58 7.80 -6.34 -7.11
N SER A 59 8.53 -5.53 -7.86
CA SER A 59 9.05 -4.25 -7.38
C SER A 59 8.37 -3.09 -8.12
N PHE A 60 8.19 -1.99 -7.42
CA PHE A 60 7.68 -0.77 -8.01
C PHE A 60 8.26 0.47 -7.31
N ASN A 61 8.33 1.55 -8.05
CA ASN A 61 8.87 2.82 -7.55
C ASN A 61 7.75 3.68 -7.01
N ILE A 62 7.98 4.24 -5.83
CA ILE A 62 7.12 5.28 -5.27
C ILE A 62 7.87 6.60 -5.42
N ASN A 63 7.32 7.52 -6.22
CA ASN A 63 7.88 8.85 -6.36
C ASN A 63 7.66 9.67 -5.09
N TYR A 64 6.52 9.46 -4.44
CA TYR A 64 6.15 10.30 -3.33
C TYR A 64 5.01 9.65 -2.52
N MET A 65 5.24 9.49 -1.23
CA MET A 65 4.24 8.99 -0.29
C MET A 65 4.37 9.77 1.01
N VAL A 66 3.24 10.26 1.53
CA VAL A 66 3.19 10.91 2.85
C VAL A 66 2.45 9.98 3.80
N VAL A 67 3.09 9.65 4.90
CA VAL A 67 2.51 8.81 5.96
C VAL A 67 2.61 9.57 7.27
N ASN A 68 1.52 9.63 8.02
CA ASN A 68 1.48 10.34 9.29
C ASN A 68 2.17 9.52 10.39
N GLU A 69 2.87 10.21 11.29
CA GLU A 69 3.35 9.59 12.52
C GLU A 69 2.14 9.21 13.40
N SER A 70 2.14 8.00 13.95
CA SER A 70 0.94 7.39 14.54
C SER A 70 0.36 8.12 15.76
N GLU A 71 1.12 8.95 16.46
CA GLU A 71 0.64 9.69 17.64
C GLU A 71 0.94 11.19 17.59
N CYS A 72 1.46 11.67 16.48
CA CYS A 72 1.88 13.06 16.31
C CYS A 72 1.35 13.62 14.99
N THR A 73 1.44 14.93 14.84
CA THR A 73 1.06 15.64 13.62
C THR A 73 2.16 15.63 12.56
N ASN A 74 3.31 15.02 12.85
CA ASN A 74 4.42 14.93 11.91
C ASN A 74 4.14 13.95 10.78
N GLU A 75 4.62 14.30 9.59
CA GLU A 75 4.50 13.49 8.41
C GLU A 75 5.86 12.93 7.99
N PHE A 76 5.87 11.70 7.51
CA PHE A 76 7.04 11.08 6.91
C PHE A 76 6.84 11.03 5.40
N ARG A 77 7.81 11.53 4.66
CA ARG A 77 7.81 11.48 3.19
C ARG A 77 8.75 10.37 2.74
N PHE A 78 8.20 9.43 2.00
CA PHE A 78 8.94 8.30 1.47
C PHE A 78 9.07 8.41 -0.04
N THR A 79 10.28 8.18 -0.54
CA THR A 79 10.56 7.96 -1.96
C THR A 79 11.49 6.75 -2.07
N GLY A 80 11.24 5.88 -3.03
CA GLY A 80 12.10 4.72 -3.19
C GLY A 80 11.45 3.56 -3.90
N THR A 81 12.10 2.42 -3.83
CA THR A 81 11.62 1.18 -4.44
C THR A 81 11.06 0.26 -3.37
N ILE A 82 9.87 -0.25 -3.62
CA ILE A 82 9.18 -1.20 -2.75
C ILE A 82 9.12 -2.55 -3.45
N ILE A 83 9.38 -3.62 -2.69
CA ILE A 83 9.31 -4.99 -3.16
C ILE A 83 8.24 -5.73 -2.36
N ILE A 84 7.29 -6.35 -3.06
CA ILE A 84 6.23 -7.14 -2.42
C ILE A 84 6.83 -8.44 -1.91
N SER A 85 6.84 -8.64 -0.60
CA SER A 85 7.31 -9.87 0.02
C SER A 85 6.20 -10.91 0.18
N ASP A 86 4.96 -10.47 0.36
CA ASP A 86 3.81 -11.37 0.49
C ASP A 86 2.51 -10.64 0.16
N LEU A 87 1.47 -11.40 -0.15
CA LEU A 87 0.13 -10.92 -0.49
C LEU A 87 -0.91 -11.70 0.31
N SER A 88 -1.91 -11.03 0.82
CA SER A 88 -3.04 -11.66 1.51
C SER A 88 -4.34 -11.11 0.93
N PHE A 89 -5.18 -12.01 0.40
CA PHE A 89 -6.49 -11.65 -0.16
C PHE A 89 -7.58 -11.99 0.85
N ASN A 90 -8.46 -11.04 1.11
CA ASN A 90 -9.69 -11.24 1.86
C ASN A 90 -10.86 -10.87 0.96
N LEU A 91 -11.41 -11.87 0.28
CA LEU A 91 -12.47 -11.69 -0.71
C LEU A 91 -13.86 -11.99 -0.14
N SER A 92 -13.96 -12.22 1.19
CA SER A 92 -15.23 -12.45 1.84
C SER A 92 -16.09 -11.17 1.82
N THR A 93 -17.34 -11.30 1.39
CA THR A 93 -18.32 -10.20 1.41
C THR A 93 -19.37 -10.39 2.51
N LYS A 94 -19.14 -11.32 3.46
CA LYS A 94 -20.04 -11.56 4.58
C LYS A 94 -20.14 -10.30 5.46
N ASP A 95 -21.30 -10.07 6.03
CA ASP A 95 -21.60 -8.95 6.93
C ASP A 95 -21.36 -7.56 6.32
N GLY A 96 -21.47 -7.45 5.00
CA GLY A 96 -21.31 -6.18 4.29
C GLY A 96 -19.85 -5.73 4.16
N HIS A 97 -18.88 -6.58 4.49
CA HIS A 97 -17.47 -6.26 4.30
C HIS A 97 -17.13 -6.21 2.81
N LYS A 98 -16.33 -5.22 2.43
CA LYS A 98 -15.81 -5.13 1.07
C LYS A 98 -14.56 -5.99 0.93
N PRO A 99 -14.34 -6.61 -0.24
CA PRO A 99 -13.12 -7.39 -0.46
C PRO A 99 -11.88 -6.51 -0.43
N THR A 100 -10.81 -7.01 0.16
CA THR A 100 -9.53 -6.29 0.31
C THR A 100 -8.35 -7.18 -0.07
N VAL A 101 -7.23 -6.54 -0.37
CA VAL A 101 -5.94 -7.20 -0.50
C VAL A 101 -4.90 -6.44 0.31
N THR A 102 -4.06 -7.18 1.03
CA THR A 102 -2.97 -6.62 1.82
C THR A 102 -1.64 -6.95 1.17
N LEU A 103 -0.84 -5.93 0.90
CA LEU A 103 0.50 -6.06 0.38
C LEU A 103 1.49 -5.93 1.55
N TYR A 104 2.29 -6.98 1.77
CA TYR A 104 3.41 -6.93 2.72
C TYR A 104 4.67 -6.65 1.92
N CYS A 105 5.33 -5.53 2.20
CA CYS A 105 6.42 -5.05 1.36
C CYS A 105 7.66 -4.74 2.20
N ASN A 106 8.82 -4.85 1.53
CA ASN A 106 10.09 -4.34 2.05
C ASN A 106 10.54 -3.18 1.17
N TYR A 107 11.33 -2.27 1.74
CA TYR A 107 11.91 -1.18 0.99
C TYR A 107 13.39 -1.01 1.32
N ASN A 108 14.11 -0.39 0.41
CA ASN A 108 15.52 -0.07 0.58
C ASN A 108 15.71 1.37 1.08
#